data_2953a6336b8100eb76332d5c7284f894
#
_entry.id   2953a6336b8100eb76332d5c7284f894
#
_cell.length_a   1.000
_cell.length_b   1.000
_cell.length_c   1.000
_cell.angle_alpha   90.00
_cell.angle_beta   90.00
_cell.angle_gamma   90.00
#
_symmetry.space_group_name_H-M   'P 1'
#
loop_
_entity.id
_entity.type
_entity.pdbx_description
1 polymer ?
#
loop_
_entity_poly.entity_id
_entity_poly.type
_entity_poly.pdbx_seq_one_letter_code
_entity_poly.pdbx_strand_id
1 'polypeptide(L)'
;MAKNVKAIMLGAALIAAPYTCAVAPVGALAQAVENNLQQRASYSALFIAQWVYNCTTQIAPRFGSNGFPQQLALQYAAQECSCVIDKFMNEFTQTEVINMTMEDRSAFGDTFARQCLGVQDQQS
;
A
#
# COMPACT_ATOMS: atom_id res chain seq x y z
N MET A 1 14.66 -13.04 47.71
CA MET A 1 14.85 -12.04 46.61
C MET A 1 15.34 -12.68 45.33
N ALA A 2 16.25 -13.62 45.36
CA ALA A 2 16.71 -14.29 44.15
C ALA A 2 15.63 -15.07 43.39
N LYS A 3 14.64 -15.61 44.09
CA LYS A 3 13.53 -16.36 43.45
C LYS A 3 12.60 -15.49 42.64
N ASN A 4 12.43 -14.23 43.02
CA ASN A 4 11.55 -13.33 42.31
C ASN A 4 12.18 -12.82 40.99
N VAL A 5 13.50 -12.66 40.98
CA VAL A 5 14.23 -12.23 39.78
C VAL A 5 14.20 -13.34 38.72
N LYS A 6 14.31 -14.61 39.16
CA LYS A 6 14.21 -15.74 38.25
C LYS A 6 12.80 -15.88 37.64
N ALA A 7 11.76 -15.62 38.44
CA ALA A 7 10.39 -15.67 37.97
C ALA A 7 10.09 -14.57 36.94
N ILE A 8 10.66 -13.37 37.13
CA ILE A 8 10.50 -12.25 36.20
C ILE A 8 11.24 -12.55 34.89
N MET A 9 12.44 -13.13 34.99
CA MET A 9 13.18 -13.54 33.79
C MET A 9 12.46 -14.64 33.01
N LEU A 10 11.87 -15.59 33.71
CA LEU A 10 11.05 -16.63 33.08
C LEU A 10 9.80 -16.06 32.41
N GLY A 11 9.17 -15.07 33.02
CA GLY A 11 8.04 -14.38 32.42
C GLY A 11 8.43 -13.61 31.14
N ALA A 12 9.57 -12.94 31.17
CA ALA A 12 10.09 -12.25 29.99
C ALA A 12 10.47 -13.23 28.87
N ALA A 13 11.05 -14.37 29.20
CA ALA A 13 11.35 -15.41 28.23
C ALA A 13 10.09 -16.02 27.61
N LEU A 14 9.02 -16.19 28.39
CA LEU A 14 7.73 -16.68 27.89
C LEU A 14 7.05 -15.66 26.97
N ILE A 15 7.16 -14.38 27.26
CA ILE A 15 6.66 -13.31 26.39
C ILE A 15 7.45 -13.25 25.09
N ALA A 16 8.76 -13.48 25.14
CA ALA A 16 9.60 -13.50 23.97
C ALA A 16 9.41 -14.76 23.09
N ALA A 17 8.95 -15.87 23.66
CA ALA A 17 8.78 -17.14 22.94
C ALA A 17 7.84 -17.04 21.73
N PRO A 18 6.66 -16.35 21.77
CA PRO A 18 5.83 -16.14 20.59
C PRO A 18 6.53 -15.32 19.52
N TYR A 19 7.34 -14.36 19.93
CA TYR A 19 8.13 -13.56 18.99
C TYR A 19 9.27 -14.37 18.38
N THR A 20 9.86 -15.29 19.13
CA THR A 20 10.92 -16.17 18.61
C THR A 20 10.38 -17.14 17.55
N CYS A 21 9.17 -17.65 17.72
CA CYS A 21 8.52 -18.47 16.69
C CYS A 21 8.19 -17.67 15.41
N ALA A 22 7.84 -16.38 15.55
CA ALA A 22 7.63 -15.46 14.45
C ALA A 22 8.97 -15.00 13.83
N VAL A 23 10.09 -15.10 14.55
CA VAL A 23 11.42 -14.67 14.09
C VAL A 23 12.04 -15.67 13.10
N ALA A 24 11.65 -16.94 13.10
CA ALA A 24 12.12 -17.91 12.11
C ALA A 24 11.91 -17.45 10.65
N PRO A 25 10.76 -16.81 10.26
CA PRO A 25 10.60 -16.19 8.96
C PRO A 25 11.10 -14.74 8.86
N VAL A 26 11.73 -14.17 9.90
CA VAL A 26 12.18 -12.76 9.91
C VAL A 26 13.19 -12.48 8.80
N GLY A 27 14.06 -13.42 8.46
CA GLY A 27 14.98 -13.26 7.34
C GLY A 27 14.23 -13.03 6.03
N ALA A 28 13.21 -13.83 5.75
CA ALA A 28 12.36 -13.69 4.57
C ALA A 28 11.52 -12.42 4.62
N LEU A 29 10.96 -12.07 5.80
CA LEU A 29 10.18 -10.84 5.98
C LEU A 29 11.06 -9.59 5.86
N ALA A 30 12.25 -9.58 6.47
CA ALA A 30 13.19 -8.48 6.37
C ALA A 30 13.62 -8.25 4.91
N GLN A 31 13.88 -9.33 4.17
CA GLN A 31 14.24 -9.26 2.77
C GLN A 31 13.07 -8.79 1.89
N ALA A 32 11.86 -9.24 2.17
CA ALA A 32 10.65 -8.79 1.48
C ALA A 32 10.38 -7.30 1.74
N VAL A 33 10.54 -6.83 2.98
CA VAL A 33 10.41 -5.42 3.36
C VAL A 33 11.48 -4.58 2.67
N GLU A 34 12.72 -5.03 2.66
CA GLU A 34 13.83 -4.33 2.00
C GLU A 34 13.59 -4.22 0.49
N ASN A 35 13.19 -5.30 -0.17
CA ASN A 35 12.85 -5.30 -1.58
C ASN A 35 11.70 -4.35 -1.88
N ASN A 36 10.67 -4.34 -1.04
CA ASN A 36 9.53 -3.43 -1.17
C ASN A 36 9.95 -1.97 -1.02
N LEU A 37 10.80 -1.67 -0.02
CA LEU A 37 11.33 -0.31 0.18
C LEU A 37 12.17 0.15 -0.99
N GLN A 38 13.04 -0.70 -1.54
CA GLN A 38 13.84 -0.39 -2.72
C GLN A 38 12.96 -0.15 -3.94
N GLN A 39 11.94 -0.95 -4.11
CA GLN A 39 10.99 -0.83 -5.21
C GLN A 39 10.21 0.49 -5.12
N ARG A 40 9.73 0.84 -3.93
CA ARG A 40 9.05 2.12 -3.69
C ARG A 40 10.01 3.32 -3.85
N ALA A 41 11.25 3.18 -3.41
CA ALA A 41 12.29 4.20 -3.56
C ALA A 41 12.67 4.45 -5.04
N SER A 42 12.35 3.53 -5.95
CA SER A 42 12.56 3.73 -7.39
C SER A 42 11.66 4.82 -7.99
N TYR A 43 10.57 5.17 -7.29
CA TYR A 43 9.61 6.17 -7.77
C TYR A 43 10.04 7.57 -7.36
N SER A 44 10.09 8.48 -8.32
CA SER A 44 10.32 9.90 -8.04
C SER A 44 9.04 10.55 -7.49
N ALA A 45 9.21 11.51 -6.59
CA ALA A 45 8.09 12.28 -6.05
C ALA A 45 7.29 12.98 -7.16
N LEU A 46 7.97 13.48 -8.18
CA LEU A 46 7.34 14.12 -9.32
C LEU A 46 6.45 13.15 -10.10
N PHE A 47 6.95 11.94 -10.34
CA PHE A 47 6.16 10.90 -11.04
C PHE A 47 4.88 10.58 -10.28
N ILE A 48 4.99 10.36 -8.96
CA ILE A 48 3.84 10.07 -8.10
C ILE A 48 2.83 11.24 -8.14
N ALA A 49 3.31 12.47 -7.97
CA ALA A 49 2.46 13.66 -7.98
C ALA A 49 1.72 13.84 -9.30
N GLN A 50 2.42 13.69 -10.43
CA GLN A 50 1.81 13.78 -11.76
C GLN A 50 0.81 12.67 -12.00
N TRP A 51 1.15 11.45 -11.58
CA TRP A 51 0.26 10.31 -11.72
C TRP A 51 -1.05 10.52 -10.94
N VAL A 52 -0.94 10.90 -9.66
CA VAL A 52 -2.12 11.15 -8.80
C VAL A 52 -2.95 12.31 -9.36
N TYR A 53 -2.32 13.38 -9.81
CA TYR A 53 -3.02 14.51 -10.41
C TYR A 53 -3.79 14.11 -11.67
N ASN A 54 -3.14 13.44 -12.60
CA ASN A 54 -3.78 13.00 -13.84
C ASN A 54 -4.91 12.02 -13.59
N CYS A 55 -4.69 11.05 -12.71
CA CYS A 55 -5.70 10.09 -12.31
C CYS A 55 -6.90 10.79 -11.65
N THR A 56 -6.67 11.69 -10.71
CA THR A 56 -7.71 12.42 -9.99
C THR A 56 -8.58 13.24 -10.94
N THR A 57 -7.97 13.95 -11.89
CA THR A 57 -8.70 14.75 -12.87
C THR A 57 -9.56 13.92 -13.82
N GLN A 58 -9.16 12.68 -14.10
CA GLN A 58 -9.92 11.77 -14.94
C GLN A 58 -11.07 11.09 -14.19
N ILE A 59 -10.88 10.79 -12.91
CA ILE A 59 -11.85 10.02 -12.11
C ILE A 59 -12.86 10.92 -11.39
N ALA A 60 -12.48 12.11 -10.95
CA ALA A 60 -13.36 13.02 -10.22
C ALA A 60 -14.70 13.28 -10.92
N PRO A 61 -14.79 13.46 -12.26
CA PRO A 61 -16.06 13.66 -12.95
C PRO A 61 -17.04 12.49 -12.77
N ARG A 62 -16.54 11.27 -12.57
CA ARG A 62 -17.40 10.09 -12.33
C ARG A 62 -18.14 10.21 -11.00
N PHE A 63 -17.47 10.69 -9.96
CA PHE A 63 -18.10 10.97 -8.67
C PHE A 63 -19.09 12.14 -8.78
N GLY A 64 -18.73 13.18 -9.53
CA GLY A 64 -19.61 14.33 -9.78
C GLY A 64 -20.91 13.93 -10.48
N SER A 65 -20.86 13.04 -11.47
CA SER A 65 -22.04 12.53 -12.15
C SER A 65 -22.96 11.66 -11.26
N ASN A 66 -22.42 11.12 -10.16
CA ASN A 66 -23.18 10.40 -9.15
C ASN A 66 -23.75 11.31 -8.05
N GLY A 67 -23.69 12.62 -8.21
CA GLY A 67 -24.29 13.60 -7.31
C GLY A 67 -23.39 14.11 -6.19
N PHE A 68 -22.09 13.73 -6.17
CA PHE A 68 -21.16 14.25 -5.18
C PHE A 68 -20.81 15.72 -5.48
N PRO A 69 -20.75 16.60 -4.46
CA PRO A 69 -20.19 17.93 -4.63
C PRO A 69 -18.75 17.86 -5.16
N GLN A 70 -18.35 18.85 -5.95
CA GLN A 70 -17.05 18.87 -6.62
C GLN A 70 -15.88 18.62 -5.67
N GLN A 71 -15.91 19.24 -4.49
CA GLN A 71 -14.84 19.09 -3.50
C GLN A 71 -14.73 17.66 -2.97
N LEU A 72 -15.87 17.03 -2.70
CA LEU A 72 -15.89 15.63 -2.27
C LEU A 72 -15.51 14.68 -3.40
N ALA A 73 -15.93 14.96 -4.62
CA ALA A 73 -15.55 14.18 -5.79
C ALA A 73 -14.03 14.17 -5.98
N LEU A 74 -13.37 15.32 -5.84
CA LEU A 74 -11.91 15.42 -5.90
C LEU A 74 -11.24 14.64 -4.77
N GLN A 75 -11.78 14.72 -3.57
CA GLN A 75 -11.22 14.03 -2.40
C GLN A 75 -11.30 12.51 -2.55
N TYR A 76 -12.46 11.98 -2.95
CA TYR A 76 -12.62 10.54 -3.18
C TYR A 76 -11.76 10.05 -4.34
N ALA A 77 -11.69 10.82 -5.42
CA ALA A 77 -10.85 10.49 -6.56
C ALA A 77 -9.37 10.45 -6.17
N ALA A 78 -8.90 11.41 -5.37
CA ALA A 78 -7.52 11.44 -4.88
C ALA A 78 -7.21 10.23 -3.98
N GLN A 79 -8.14 9.83 -3.12
CA GLN A 79 -7.98 8.64 -2.28
C GLN A 79 -7.88 7.37 -3.12
N GLU A 80 -8.76 7.21 -4.09
CA GLU A 80 -8.73 6.06 -5.00
C GLU A 80 -7.43 6.01 -5.79
N CYS A 81 -7.03 7.13 -6.39
CA CYS A 81 -5.80 7.22 -7.16
C CYS A 81 -4.56 6.95 -6.31
N SER A 82 -4.52 7.43 -5.06
CA SER A 82 -3.43 7.16 -4.13
C SER A 82 -3.34 5.68 -3.77
N CYS A 83 -4.47 5.02 -3.57
CA CYS A 83 -4.53 3.58 -3.33
C CYS A 83 -4.00 2.80 -4.53
N VAL A 84 -4.40 3.16 -5.74
CA VAL A 84 -3.97 2.48 -6.97
C VAL A 84 -2.48 2.63 -7.20
N ILE A 85 -1.92 3.84 -7.04
CA ILE A 85 -0.46 4.03 -7.21
C ILE A 85 0.34 3.26 -6.14
N ASP A 86 -0.17 3.17 -4.92
CA ASP A 86 0.45 2.34 -3.88
C ASP A 86 0.56 0.88 -4.31
N LYS A 87 -0.47 0.34 -4.92
CA LYS A 87 -0.45 -1.03 -5.43
C LYS A 87 0.54 -1.20 -6.58
N PHE A 88 0.61 -0.25 -7.50
CA PHE A 88 1.65 -0.26 -8.54
C PHE A 88 3.05 -0.24 -7.92
N MET A 89 3.28 0.61 -6.94
CA MET A 89 4.58 0.73 -6.27
C MET A 89 4.98 -0.55 -5.51
N ASN A 90 4.01 -1.32 -5.05
CA ASN A 90 4.26 -2.60 -4.40
C ASN A 90 4.60 -3.72 -5.38
N GLU A 91 4.05 -3.66 -6.60
CA GLU A 91 4.20 -4.73 -7.60
C GLU A 91 5.30 -4.45 -8.63
N PHE A 92 5.55 -3.19 -8.96
CA PHE A 92 6.41 -2.79 -10.06
C PHE A 92 7.35 -1.65 -9.67
N THR A 93 8.52 -1.57 -10.32
CA THR A 93 9.38 -0.39 -10.27
C THR A 93 8.81 0.70 -11.19
N GLN A 94 9.24 1.95 -11.01
CA GLN A 94 8.86 3.06 -11.88
C GLN A 94 9.23 2.77 -13.34
N THR A 95 10.43 2.23 -13.59
CA THR A 95 10.88 1.88 -14.94
C THR A 95 9.96 0.82 -15.58
N GLU A 96 9.55 -0.19 -14.81
CA GLU A 96 8.61 -1.19 -15.31
C GLU A 96 7.27 -0.58 -15.67
N VAL A 97 6.74 0.32 -14.84
CA VAL A 97 5.46 1.01 -15.13
C VAL A 97 5.58 1.89 -16.38
N ILE A 98 6.69 2.63 -16.53
CA ILE A 98 6.92 3.48 -17.70
C ILE A 98 6.99 2.64 -18.99
N ASN A 99 7.63 1.47 -18.91
CA ASN A 99 7.82 0.58 -20.06
C ASN A 99 6.61 -0.32 -20.36
N MET A 100 5.61 -0.35 -19.48
CA MET A 100 4.36 -1.08 -19.75
C MET A 100 3.65 -0.51 -20.97
N THR A 101 3.00 -1.39 -21.73
CA THR A 101 2.04 -0.96 -22.75
C THR A 101 0.87 -0.23 -22.09
N MET A 102 0.18 0.63 -22.83
CA MET A 102 -1.04 1.27 -22.32
C MET A 102 -2.11 0.23 -21.94
N GLU A 103 -2.19 -0.84 -22.69
CA GLU A 103 -3.13 -1.93 -22.44
C GLU A 103 -2.84 -2.61 -21.09
N ASP A 104 -1.59 -3.00 -20.84
CA ASP A 104 -1.19 -3.65 -19.59
C ASP A 104 -1.38 -2.71 -18.40
N ARG A 105 -0.99 -1.45 -18.54
CA ARG A 105 -1.15 -0.43 -17.50
C ARG A 105 -2.62 -0.21 -17.15
N SER A 106 -3.47 -0.18 -18.15
CA SER A 106 -4.92 -0.06 -17.96
C SER A 106 -5.51 -1.28 -17.27
N ALA A 107 -5.10 -2.48 -17.67
CA ALA A 107 -5.56 -3.74 -17.10
C ALA A 107 -5.17 -3.86 -15.61
N PHE A 108 -3.92 -3.55 -15.26
CA PHE A 108 -3.48 -3.51 -13.87
C PHE A 108 -4.20 -2.41 -13.09
N GLY A 109 -4.34 -1.23 -13.67
CA GLY A 109 -5.05 -0.12 -13.07
C GLY A 109 -6.50 -0.46 -12.71
N ASP A 110 -7.21 -1.12 -13.60
CA ASP A 110 -8.59 -1.58 -13.37
C ASP A 110 -8.66 -2.63 -12.26
N THR A 111 -7.71 -3.55 -12.24
CA THR A 111 -7.63 -4.58 -11.20
C THR A 111 -7.37 -3.94 -9.83
N PHE A 112 -6.41 -3.04 -9.75
CA PHE A 112 -6.07 -2.35 -8.51
C PHE A 112 -7.20 -1.42 -8.04
N ALA A 113 -7.85 -0.72 -8.96
CA ALA A 113 -9.00 0.12 -8.64
C ALA A 113 -10.14 -0.69 -7.99
N ARG A 114 -10.45 -1.86 -8.54
CA ARG A 114 -11.46 -2.76 -7.94
C ARG A 114 -11.06 -3.22 -6.54
N GLN A 115 -9.80 -3.50 -6.30
CA GLN A 115 -9.29 -3.85 -4.97
C GLN A 115 -9.40 -2.67 -3.99
N CYS A 116 -9.13 -1.45 -4.46
CA CYS A 116 -9.25 -0.24 -3.65
C CYS A 116 -10.71 0.07 -3.27
N LEU A 117 -11.63 -0.09 -4.20
CA LEU A 117 -13.08 0.07 -3.96
C LEU A 117 -13.64 -1.00 -3.02
N GLY A 118 -13.21 -2.26 -3.16
CA GLY A 118 -13.63 -3.35 -2.29
C GLY A 118 -13.24 -3.16 -0.83
N VAL A 119 -12.12 -2.49 -0.55
CA VAL A 119 -11.71 -2.14 0.81
C VAL A 119 -12.64 -1.10 1.43
N GLN A 120 -13.17 -0.16 0.62
CA GLN A 120 -14.12 0.85 1.09
C GLN A 120 -15.49 0.24 1.43
N ASP A 121 -15.94 -0.72 0.65
CA ASP A 121 -17.21 -1.42 0.91
C ASP A 121 -17.18 -2.23 2.21
N GLN A 122 -16.01 -2.69 2.65
CA GLN A 122 -15.86 -3.44 3.90
C GLN A 122 -15.78 -2.53 5.14
N GLN A 123 -15.50 -1.24 4.97
CA GLN A 123 -15.41 -0.28 6.07
C GLN A 123 -16.75 0.45 6.33
N SER A 124 -17.68 0.30 5.47
CA SER A 124 -19.03 0.86 5.61
C SER A 124 -20.01 -0.22 6.07
#